data_3a37ea10a34207b7a0dd826ca4fb820e
#
_entry.id   3a37ea10a34207b7a0dd826ca4fb820e
#
_cell.length_a   1.000
_cell.length_b   1.000
_cell.length_c   1.000
_cell.angle_alpha   90.00
_cell.angle_beta   90.00
_cell.angle_gamma   90.00
#
_symmetry.space_group_name_H-M   'P 1'
#
loop_
_entity.id
_entity.type
_entity.pdbx_description
1 polymer ?
#
loop_
_entity_poly.entity_id
_entity_poly.type
_entity_poly.pdbx_seq_one_letter_code
_entity_poly.pdbx_strand_id
1 'polypeptide(L)'
;MPSPFPGMDPYIEHPDVWSDFHGGLAGEIRATLNATIQPRYVARMIPYVTYEVIEVAQTHGIRPDADVWQPQPPAGPAEGVAMMVTPAPAESLVPLRLYSVEIRTAGDMLLVTAIEILSPVNKRAGHEARVDYLRKRRELLRSQAHFMEIDLLRGGERPPLETPHPPISRRASRSPG
;
A
#
# COMPACT_ATOMS: atom_id res chain seq x y z
N MET A 1 -20.69 13.99 2.27
CA MET A 1 -20.23 15.31 1.81
C MET A 1 -19.00 15.09 0.94
N PRO A 2 -18.83 15.80 -0.18
CA PRO A 2 -17.58 15.74 -0.93
C PRO A 2 -16.45 16.34 -0.08
N SER A 3 -15.21 15.84 -0.29
CA SER A 3 -14.02 16.40 0.37
C SER A 3 -13.89 17.90 0.06
N PRO A 4 -13.58 18.76 1.06
CA PRO A 4 -13.34 20.18 0.82
C PRO A 4 -12.02 20.44 0.08
N PHE A 5 -11.19 19.43 -0.09
CA PHE A 5 -9.88 19.52 -0.75
C PHE A 5 -9.97 19.12 -2.23
N PRO A 6 -9.28 19.83 -3.12
CA PRO A 6 -9.15 19.38 -4.50
C PRO A 6 -8.29 18.10 -4.53
N GLY A 7 -8.85 17.02 -5.07
CA GLY A 7 -8.23 15.70 -5.09
C GLY A 7 -8.55 14.87 -3.85
N MET A 8 -7.62 13.99 -3.47
CA MET A 8 -7.78 13.14 -2.29
C MET A 8 -7.63 13.94 -0.99
N ASP A 9 -8.43 13.58 0.01
CA ASP A 9 -8.35 14.17 1.35
C ASP A 9 -6.97 13.87 1.99
N PRO A 10 -6.23 14.89 2.45
CA PRO A 10 -4.90 14.70 3.04
C PRO A 10 -4.88 13.84 4.29
N TYR A 11 -5.97 13.76 5.03
CA TYR A 11 -6.07 12.93 6.22
C TYR A 11 -6.02 11.43 5.91
N ILE A 12 -6.39 11.03 4.69
CA ILE A 12 -6.32 9.63 4.24
C ILE A 12 -4.86 9.18 4.06
N GLU A 13 -3.93 10.10 3.82
CA GLU A 13 -2.49 9.78 3.69
C GLU A 13 -1.82 9.45 5.03
N HIS A 14 -2.53 9.63 6.16
CA HIS A 14 -1.99 9.27 7.47
C HIS A 14 -1.79 7.75 7.59
N PRO A 15 -0.66 7.26 8.15
CA PRO A 15 -0.35 5.84 8.25
C PRO A 15 -1.46 4.99 8.86
N ASP A 16 -2.11 5.48 9.90
CA ASP A 16 -3.18 4.76 10.60
C ASP A 16 -4.46 4.60 9.76
N VAL A 17 -4.68 5.48 8.78
CA VAL A 17 -5.86 5.48 7.91
C VAL A 17 -5.57 4.85 6.57
N TRP A 18 -4.34 5.01 6.07
CA TRP A 18 -3.97 4.59 4.73
C TRP A 18 -4.20 3.10 4.47
N SER A 19 -3.84 2.23 5.41
CA SER A 19 -3.95 0.78 5.23
C SER A 19 -5.41 0.34 5.02
N ASP A 20 -6.34 0.92 5.77
CA ASP A 20 -7.78 0.66 5.65
C ASP A 20 -8.33 1.20 4.32
N PHE A 21 -8.05 2.45 4.00
CA PHE A 21 -8.42 3.07 2.74
C PHE A 21 -7.91 2.27 1.53
N HIS A 22 -6.63 1.90 1.55
CA HIS A 22 -5.98 1.14 0.49
C HIS A 22 -6.66 -0.22 0.28
N GLY A 23 -6.95 -0.94 1.36
CA GLY A 23 -7.66 -2.22 1.32
C GLY A 23 -9.08 -2.07 0.78
N GLY A 24 -9.82 -1.04 1.23
CA GLY A 24 -11.16 -0.72 0.76
C GLY A 24 -11.18 -0.40 -0.73
N LEU A 25 -10.27 0.46 -1.21
CA LEU A 25 -10.15 0.80 -2.62
C LEU A 25 -9.82 -0.41 -3.50
N ALA A 26 -8.87 -1.24 -3.08
CA ALA A 26 -8.53 -2.48 -3.79
C ALA A 26 -9.73 -3.44 -3.86
N GLY A 27 -10.50 -3.54 -2.78
CA GLY A 27 -11.73 -4.33 -2.70
C GLY A 27 -12.80 -3.85 -3.68
N GLU A 28 -13.02 -2.55 -3.75
CA GLU A 28 -13.99 -1.92 -4.65
C GLU A 28 -13.59 -2.09 -6.12
N ILE A 29 -12.31 -1.87 -6.45
CA ILE A 29 -11.77 -2.12 -7.79
C ILE A 29 -12.02 -3.59 -8.19
N ARG A 30 -11.70 -4.53 -7.31
CA ARG A 30 -11.94 -5.95 -7.56
C ARG A 30 -13.42 -6.26 -7.80
N ALA A 31 -14.31 -5.72 -6.97
CA ALA A 31 -15.75 -5.98 -7.06
C ALA A 31 -16.32 -5.44 -8.37
N THR A 32 -16.00 -4.19 -8.69
CA THR A 32 -16.45 -3.50 -9.92
C THR A 32 -15.95 -4.24 -11.17
N LEU A 33 -14.67 -4.65 -11.19
CA LEU A 33 -14.12 -5.39 -12.32
C LEU A 33 -14.82 -6.74 -12.48
N ASN A 34 -14.98 -7.52 -11.42
CA ASN A 34 -15.60 -8.83 -11.48
C ASN A 34 -17.07 -8.79 -11.97
N ALA A 35 -17.77 -7.69 -11.77
CA ALA A 35 -19.12 -7.50 -12.30
C ALA A 35 -19.14 -7.40 -13.83
N THR A 36 -18.03 -7.08 -14.48
CA THR A 36 -17.97 -6.82 -15.93
C THR A 36 -17.10 -7.80 -16.71
N ILE A 37 -16.03 -8.36 -16.10
CA ILE A 37 -15.04 -9.18 -16.81
C ILE A 37 -15.30 -10.68 -16.76
N GLN A 38 -16.18 -11.14 -15.86
CA GLN A 38 -16.57 -12.56 -15.80
C GLN A 38 -17.42 -12.95 -17.03
N PRO A 39 -17.38 -14.22 -17.44
CA PRO A 39 -16.62 -15.35 -16.88
C PRO A 39 -15.20 -15.51 -17.45
N ARG A 40 -14.77 -14.68 -18.40
CA ARG A 40 -13.49 -14.85 -19.11
C ARG A 40 -12.27 -14.53 -18.25
N TYR A 41 -12.41 -13.57 -17.38
CA TYR A 41 -11.36 -13.11 -16.48
C TYR A 41 -11.86 -13.03 -15.05
N VAL A 42 -10.93 -13.02 -14.10
CA VAL A 42 -11.20 -12.82 -12.68
C VAL A 42 -10.23 -11.81 -12.09
N ALA A 43 -10.77 -10.82 -11.39
CA ALA A 43 -9.98 -9.88 -10.59
C ALA A 43 -9.77 -10.41 -9.18
N ARG A 44 -8.54 -10.38 -8.69
CA ARG A 44 -8.13 -10.88 -7.37
C ARG A 44 -7.32 -9.81 -6.63
N MET A 45 -7.52 -9.71 -5.33
CA MET A 45 -6.62 -8.96 -4.46
C MET A 45 -5.47 -9.86 -4.04
N ILE A 46 -4.25 -9.39 -4.21
CA ILE A 46 -3.02 -10.07 -3.80
C ILE A 46 -2.42 -9.28 -2.66
N PRO A 47 -2.43 -9.81 -1.43
CA PRO A 47 -1.87 -9.12 -0.27
C PRO A 47 -0.34 -9.16 -0.32
N TYR A 48 0.28 -8.07 0.15
CA TYR A 48 1.68 -8.02 0.50
C TYR A 48 1.87 -7.23 1.78
N VAL A 49 2.93 -7.53 2.52
CA VAL A 49 3.25 -6.88 3.78
C VAL A 49 4.53 -6.08 3.61
N THR A 50 4.50 -4.85 4.06
CA THR A 50 5.69 -4.01 4.24
C THR A 50 5.69 -3.48 5.67
N TYR A 51 6.76 -2.79 6.07
CA TYR A 51 6.89 -2.26 7.42
C TYR A 51 7.08 -0.75 7.34
N GLU A 52 6.48 -0.04 8.28
CA GLU A 52 6.69 1.39 8.47
C GLU A 52 7.30 1.63 9.84
N VAL A 53 8.28 2.54 9.91
CA VAL A 53 8.83 3.02 11.16
C VAL A 53 7.93 4.14 11.66
N ILE A 54 7.28 3.93 12.78
CA ILE A 54 6.49 4.96 13.46
C ILE A 54 7.28 5.39 14.70
N GLU A 55 7.56 6.68 14.83
CA GLU A 55 8.02 7.24 16.08
C GLU A 55 6.87 7.14 17.09
N VAL A 56 7.01 6.27 18.06
CA VAL A 56 6.06 6.19 19.17
C VAL A 56 6.34 7.38 20.08
N ALA A 57 5.76 8.52 19.74
CA ALA A 57 5.52 9.54 20.76
C ALA A 57 4.67 8.86 21.83
N GLN A 58 5.10 8.93 23.10
CA GLN A 58 4.38 8.34 24.24
C GLN A 58 2.99 8.97 24.38
N THR A 59 2.10 8.61 23.50
CA THR A 59 0.68 8.86 23.64
C THR A 59 0.11 7.61 24.28
N HIS A 60 -0.38 7.75 25.49
CA HIS A 60 -1.21 6.75 26.16
C HIS A 60 -2.48 6.53 25.33
N GLY A 61 -2.36 5.87 24.19
CA GLY A 61 -3.46 5.40 23.37
C GLY A 61 -3.94 4.09 23.93
N ILE A 62 -5.07 4.08 24.61
CA ILE A 62 -5.81 2.88 24.95
C ILE A 62 -6.19 2.21 23.62
N ARG A 63 -5.46 1.18 23.20
CA ARG A 63 -5.96 0.26 22.19
C ARG A 63 -6.99 -0.64 22.87
N PRO A 64 -8.21 -0.76 22.34
CA PRO A 64 -9.17 -1.74 22.83
C PRO A 64 -8.86 -3.12 22.25
N ASP A 65 -7.75 -3.71 22.66
CA ASP A 65 -7.56 -5.14 22.58
C ASP A 65 -7.59 -5.68 24.01
N ALA A 66 -8.40 -6.69 24.22
CA ALA A 66 -8.83 -7.24 25.47
C ALA A 66 -7.66 -7.78 26.34
N ASP A 67 -6.87 -6.88 26.88
CA ASP A 67 -5.99 -7.20 28.00
C ASP A 67 -6.65 -6.68 29.27
N VAL A 68 -7.01 -7.64 30.12
CA VAL A 68 -7.63 -7.42 31.42
C VAL A 68 -6.74 -6.51 32.24
N TRP A 69 -7.19 -5.26 32.44
CA TRP A 69 -6.55 -4.31 33.33
C TRP A 69 -6.50 -4.90 34.74
N GLN A 70 -5.32 -5.18 35.27
CA GLN A 70 -5.11 -5.47 36.67
C GLN A 70 -4.69 -4.18 37.40
N PRO A 71 -5.46 -3.73 38.40
CA PRO A 71 -5.07 -2.57 39.17
C PRO A 71 -3.79 -2.85 39.98
N GLN A 72 -2.77 -2.08 39.72
CA GLN A 72 -1.54 -2.09 40.51
C GLN A 72 -1.74 -1.26 41.77
N PRO A 73 -1.39 -1.73 42.95
CA PRO A 73 -1.54 -0.97 44.17
C PRO A 73 -0.64 0.27 44.16
N PRO A 74 -1.02 1.38 44.81
CA PRO A 74 -0.24 2.60 44.80
C PRO A 74 1.14 2.38 45.49
N ALA A 75 2.19 2.68 44.78
CA ALA A 75 3.54 2.70 45.32
C ALA A 75 3.65 3.88 46.32
N GLY A 76 4.17 3.58 47.52
CA GLY A 76 4.43 4.59 48.54
C GLY A 76 5.49 5.62 48.13
N PRO A 77 5.63 6.72 48.86
CA PRO A 77 6.49 7.83 48.46
C PRO A 77 7.97 7.41 48.46
N ALA A 78 8.57 7.41 47.28
CA ALA A 78 10.02 7.30 47.12
C ALA A 78 10.61 8.72 47.06
N GLU A 79 11.25 9.15 48.11
CA GLU A 79 12.18 10.28 48.08
C GLU A 79 13.41 9.87 47.25
N GLY A 80 13.49 10.39 46.04
CA GLY A 80 14.66 10.24 45.17
C GLY A 80 14.58 11.30 44.08
N VAL A 81 15.64 12.10 43.98
CA VAL A 81 15.83 13.10 42.94
C VAL A 81 15.72 12.40 41.58
N ALA A 82 14.55 12.51 40.92
CA ALA A 82 14.32 11.99 39.60
C ALA A 82 15.10 12.86 38.61
N MET A 83 16.27 12.38 38.17
CA MET A 83 16.85 12.84 36.92
C MET A 83 15.82 12.49 35.81
N MET A 84 15.24 13.52 35.23
CA MET A 84 14.40 13.37 34.04
C MET A 84 15.29 12.90 32.89
N VAL A 85 15.43 11.60 32.74
CA VAL A 85 15.92 11.01 31.52
C VAL A 85 14.76 11.08 30.55
N THR A 86 14.81 12.02 29.60
CA THR A 86 13.89 12.01 28.46
C THR A 86 14.14 10.71 27.69
N PRO A 87 13.22 9.75 27.70
CA PRO A 87 13.44 8.53 26.93
C PRO A 87 13.56 8.91 25.46
N ALA A 88 14.59 8.39 24.80
CA ALA A 88 14.71 8.50 23.35
C ALA A 88 13.41 7.94 22.70
N PRO A 89 12.91 8.56 21.63
CA PRO A 89 11.74 8.04 20.94
C PRO A 89 12.01 6.59 20.52
N ALA A 90 11.17 5.68 20.97
CA ALA A 90 11.26 4.28 20.58
C ALA A 90 10.68 4.17 19.18
N GLU A 91 11.49 3.81 18.19
CA GLU A 91 11.03 3.44 16.86
C GLU A 91 10.34 2.08 16.93
N SER A 92 9.10 2.01 16.46
CA SER A 92 8.36 0.76 16.33
C SER A 92 8.10 0.45 14.85
N LEU A 93 8.42 -0.79 14.46
CA LEU A 93 8.11 -1.30 13.13
C LEU A 93 6.65 -1.78 13.12
N VAL A 94 5.80 -1.08 12.39
CA VAL A 94 4.39 -1.47 12.23
C VAL A 94 4.21 -2.13 10.87
N PRO A 95 3.65 -3.37 10.84
CA PRO A 95 3.37 -4.03 9.58
C PRO A 95 2.20 -3.34 8.86
N LEU A 96 2.43 -2.94 7.61
CA LEU A 96 1.40 -2.43 6.71
C LEU A 96 0.96 -3.54 5.77
N ARG A 97 -0.33 -3.87 5.80
CA ARG A 97 -0.93 -4.78 4.84
C ARG A 97 -1.47 -4.00 3.66
N LEU A 98 -0.88 -4.22 2.50
CA LEU A 98 -1.24 -3.57 1.25
C LEU A 98 -1.71 -4.61 0.23
N TYR A 99 -2.31 -4.16 -0.87
CA TYR A 99 -2.89 -5.05 -1.87
C TYR A 99 -2.60 -4.55 -3.29
N SER A 100 -2.28 -5.48 -4.19
CA SER A 100 -2.39 -5.25 -5.63
C SER A 100 -3.70 -5.87 -6.11
N VAL A 101 -4.26 -5.37 -7.21
CA VAL A 101 -5.36 -6.06 -7.90
C VAL A 101 -4.83 -6.65 -9.20
N GLU A 102 -5.00 -7.96 -9.36
CA GLU A 102 -4.59 -8.67 -10.55
C GLU A 102 -5.79 -9.19 -11.32
N ILE A 103 -5.80 -8.93 -12.62
CA ILE A 103 -6.76 -9.55 -13.55
C ILE A 103 -6.07 -10.73 -14.18
N ARG A 104 -6.69 -11.90 -14.05
CA ARG A 104 -6.19 -13.17 -14.59
C ARG A 104 -7.24 -13.83 -15.47
N THR A 105 -6.77 -14.64 -16.41
CA THR A 105 -7.65 -15.55 -17.18
C THR A 105 -8.33 -16.54 -16.23
N ALA A 106 -9.60 -16.86 -16.49
CA ALA A 106 -10.36 -17.76 -15.58
C ALA A 106 -9.92 -19.23 -15.67
N GLY A 107 -9.35 -19.66 -16.80
CA GLY A 107 -8.95 -21.06 -17.02
C GLY A 107 -7.58 -21.40 -16.43
N ASP A 108 -6.57 -20.75 -16.93
CA ASP A 108 -5.14 -21.05 -16.63
C ASP A 108 -4.48 -20.05 -15.68
N MET A 109 -5.26 -19.09 -15.18
CA MET A 109 -4.84 -18.08 -14.20
C MET A 109 -3.63 -17.24 -14.64
N LEU A 110 -3.42 -17.07 -15.94
CA LEU A 110 -2.36 -16.19 -16.47
C LEU A 110 -2.64 -14.73 -16.10
N LEU A 111 -1.58 -14.02 -15.74
CA LEU A 111 -1.66 -12.60 -15.44
C LEU A 111 -1.91 -11.80 -16.72
N VAL A 112 -3.01 -11.06 -16.76
CA VAL A 112 -3.39 -10.18 -17.87
C VAL A 112 -3.11 -8.72 -17.55
N THR A 113 -3.45 -8.30 -16.33
CA THR A 113 -3.26 -6.93 -15.86
C THR A 113 -2.90 -6.92 -14.38
N ALA A 114 -1.91 -6.12 -14.02
CA ALA A 114 -1.61 -5.76 -12.64
C ALA A 114 -2.00 -4.31 -12.40
N ILE A 115 -2.75 -4.06 -11.33
CA ILE A 115 -3.15 -2.72 -10.87
C ILE A 115 -2.51 -2.50 -9.51
N GLU A 116 -1.63 -1.52 -9.43
CA GLU A 116 -0.91 -1.13 -8.23
C GLU A 116 -1.44 0.19 -7.70
N ILE A 117 -1.80 0.23 -6.44
CA ILE A 117 -2.17 1.44 -5.71
C ILE A 117 -0.96 1.85 -4.90
N LEU A 118 -0.34 2.99 -5.22
CA LEU A 118 0.86 3.46 -4.54
C LEU A 118 0.55 3.85 -3.10
N SER A 119 1.37 3.36 -2.18
CA SER A 119 1.33 3.76 -0.77
C SER A 119 2.42 4.81 -0.45
N PRO A 120 2.31 5.56 0.66
CA PRO A 120 3.33 6.52 1.08
C PRO A 120 4.74 5.92 1.16
N VAL A 121 4.87 4.67 1.65
CA VAL A 121 6.18 3.99 1.74
C VAL A 121 6.77 3.67 0.36
N ASN A 122 5.96 3.45 -0.68
CA ASN A 122 6.45 3.24 -2.04
C ASN A 122 7.05 4.51 -2.66
N LYS A 123 6.70 5.67 -2.11
CA LYS A 123 7.18 6.98 -2.58
C LYS A 123 8.24 7.60 -1.67
N ARG A 124 8.62 6.95 -0.57
CA ARG A 124 9.62 7.45 0.39
C ARG A 124 11.02 7.09 -0.09
N ALA A 125 11.85 8.11 -0.37
CA ALA A 125 13.24 7.92 -0.75
C ALA A 125 14.01 7.14 0.34
N GLY A 126 14.84 6.18 -0.05
CA GLY A 126 15.65 5.36 0.86
C GLY A 126 14.89 4.26 1.62
N HIS A 127 13.57 4.17 1.49
CA HIS A 127 12.78 3.14 2.14
C HIS A 127 12.84 1.81 1.37
N GLU A 128 12.95 0.69 2.11
CA GLU A 128 13.04 -0.65 1.50
C GLU A 128 11.83 -0.99 0.63
N ALA A 129 10.61 -0.64 1.10
CA ALA A 129 9.38 -0.85 0.33
C ALA A 129 9.40 -0.15 -1.03
N ARG A 130 10.10 1.00 -1.16
CA ARG A 130 10.29 1.66 -2.45
C ARG A 130 11.19 0.84 -3.38
N VAL A 131 12.27 0.29 -2.84
CA VAL A 131 13.22 -0.55 -3.62
C VAL A 131 12.50 -1.79 -4.17
N ASP A 132 11.74 -2.46 -3.31
CA ASP A 132 10.97 -3.65 -3.68
C ASP A 132 9.88 -3.32 -4.70
N TYR A 133 9.18 -2.22 -4.48
CA TYR A 133 8.17 -1.74 -5.43
C TYR A 133 8.77 -1.45 -6.82
N LEU A 134 9.90 -0.73 -6.88
CA LEU A 134 10.57 -0.40 -8.14
C LEU A 134 11.11 -1.66 -8.84
N ARG A 135 11.52 -2.70 -8.09
CA ARG A 135 11.90 -4.00 -8.66
C ARG A 135 10.68 -4.68 -9.28
N LYS A 136 9.58 -4.84 -8.53
CA LYS A 136 8.31 -5.41 -8.99
C LYS A 136 7.79 -4.67 -10.24
N ARG A 137 7.81 -3.35 -10.20
CA ARG A 137 7.41 -2.49 -11.31
C ARG A 137 8.18 -2.80 -12.59
N ARG A 138 9.53 -2.90 -12.50
CA ARG A 138 10.37 -3.25 -13.66
C ARG A 138 10.07 -4.64 -14.22
N GLU A 139 9.77 -5.61 -13.36
CA GLU A 139 9.39 -6.96 -13.79
C GLU A 139 8.06 -6.93 -14.54
N LEU A 140 7.06 -6.22 -14.01
CA LEU A 140 5.76 -6.06 -14.67
C LEU A 140 5.88 -5.34 -16.03
N LEU A 141 6.64 -4.26 -16.11
CA LEU A 141 6.87 -3.53 -17.35
C LEU A 141 7.61 -4.36 -18.43
N ARG A 142 8.38 -5.38 -18.03
CA ARG A 142 9.04 -6.32 -18.95
C ARG A 142 8.19 -7.52 -19.31
N SER A 143 7.09 -7.72 -18.58
CA SER A 143 6.17 -8.83 -18.84
C SER A 143 5.23 -8.50 -20.02
N GLN A 144 4.39 -9.46 -20.39
CA GLN A 144 3.32 -9.25 -21.38
C GLN A 144 2.01 -8.77 -20.73
N ALA A 145 1.97 -8.64 -19.41
CA ALA A 145 0.81 -8.14 -18.71
C ALA A 145 0.68 -6.62 -18.86
N HIS A 146 -0.54 -6.15 -18.90
CA HIS A 146 -0.79 -4.71 -18.77
C HIS A 146 -0.47 -4.27 -17.36
N PHE A 147 0.05 -3.07 -17.22
CA PHE A 147 0.39 -2.49 -15.93
C PHE A 147 -0.28 -1.13 -15.74
N MET A 148 -0.96 -0.97 -14.62
CA MET A 148 -1.63 0.27 -14.23
C MET A 148 -1.14 0.69 -12.84
N GLU A 149 -0.73 1.95 -12.69
CA GLU A 149 -0.40 2.56 -11.42
C GLU A 149 -1.46 3.60 -11.06
N ILE A 150 -1.96 3.55 -9.84
CA ILE A 150 -2.87 4.54 -9.27
C ILE A 150 -2.09 5.30 -8.18
N ASP A 151 -1.74 6.53 -8.46
CA ASP A 151 -1.06 7.44 -7.53
C ASP A 151 -2.04 8.53 -7.07
N LEU A 152 -2.61 8.35 -5.90
CA LEU A 152 -3.51 9.32 -5.27
C LEU A 152 -2.78 10.23 -4.28
N LEU A 153 -1.49 9.97 -4.03
CA LEU A 153 -0.70 10.64 -3.00
C LEU A 153 -0.18 11.98 -3.51
N ARG A 154 -0.29 13.00 -2.68
CA ARG A 154 0.22 14.35 -2.98
C ARG A 154 1.72 14.47 -2.73
N GLY A 155 2.23 13.73 -1.74
CA GLY A 155 3.64 13.76 -1.35
C GLY A 155 4.48 12.64 -1.94
N GLY A 156 5.77 12.67 -1.62
CA GLY A 156 6.76 11.66 -1.99
C GLY A 156 7.25 11.72 -3.44
N GLU A 157 8.24 10.90 -3.75
CA GLU A 157 8.80 10.82 -5.09
C GLU A 157 8.01 9.86 -5.97
N ARG A 158 7.59 10.33 -7.13
CA ARG A 158 7.00 9.44 -8.15
C ARG A 158 8.03 8.43 -8.65
N PRO A 159 7.60 7.19 -8.96
CA PRO A 159 8.45 6.27 -9.70
C PRO A 159 8.91 6.91 -11.02
N PRO A 160 10.17 6.68 -11.44
CA PRO A 160 10.66 7.23 -12.69
C PRO A 160 9.83 6.71 -13.87
N LEU A 161 9.48 7.61 -14.79
CA LEU A 161 8.92 7.20 -16.07
C LEU A 161 10.04 6.49 -16.84
N GLU A 162 9.97 5.18 -16.94
CA GLU A 162 10.85 4.45 -17.84
C GLU A 162 10.49 4.84 -19.27
N THR A 163 11.50 5.15 -20.08
CA THR A 163 11.35 5.56 -21.49
C THR A 163 10.42 4.59 -22.24
N PRO A 164 9.63 5.09 -23.18
CA PRO A 164 8.51 4.34 -23.74
C PRO A 164 8.96 3.00 -24.31
N HIS A 165 8.09 2.00 -24.14
CA HIS A 165 8.17 0.73 -24.83
C HIS A 165 8.62 0.90 -26.27
N PRO A 166 9.50 0.02 -26.80
CA PRO A 166 9.72 -0.04 -28.23
C PRO A 166 8.35 -0.18 -28.91
N PRO A 167 8.11 0.52 -30.02
CA PRO A 167 6.82 0.51 -30.68
C PRO A 167 6.40 -0.94 -30.91
N ILE A 168 5.17 -1.26 -30.50
CA ILE A 168 4.57 -2.58 -30.75
C ILE A 168 4.69 -2.82 -32.26
N SER A 169 5.57 -3.71 -32.68
CA SER A 169 5.64 -4.10 -34.07
C SER A 169 4.30 -4.76 -34.41
N ARG A 170 3.44 -4.03 -35.12
CA ARG A 170 2.23 -4.61 -35.70
C ARG A 170 2.68 -5.78 -36.58
N ARG A 171 2.45 -6.98 -36.10
CA ARG A 171 2.63 -8.18 -36.90
C ARG A 171 1.78 -7.99 -38.13
N ALA A 172 2.44 -7.78 -39.26
CA ALA A 172 1.77 -7.67 -40.54
C ALA A 172 0.92 -8.95 -40.71
N SER A 173 -0.39 -8.76 -40.81
CA SER A 173 -1.31 -9.82 -41.19
C SER A 173 -0.87 -10.32 -42.56
N ARG A 174 -0.27 -11.51 -42.62
CA ARG A 174 -0.12 -12.24 -43.88
C ARG A 174 -1.53 -12.59 -44.32
N SER A 175 -1.97 -11.94 -45.36
CA SER A 175 -3.13 -12.43 -46.16
C SER A 175 -2.75 -13.79 -46.78
N PRO A 176 -3.62 -14.81 -46.64
CA PRO A 176 -3.45 -16.01 -47.42
C PRO A 176 -3.80 -15.70 -48.88
N GLY A 177 -2.85 -15.97 -49.80
CA GLY A 177 -3.10 -16.06 -51.24
C GLY A 177 -3.70 -17.41 -51.58
#